data_fe4028b36d16d8f8ee5d75b2b71645f6
#
_entry.id   fe4028b36d16d8f8ee5d75b2b71645f6
#
_cell.length_a   1.000
_cell.length_b   1.000
_cell.length_c   1.000
_cell.angle_alpha   90.00
_cell.angle_beta   90.00
_cell.angle_gamma   90.00
#
_symmetry.space_group_name_H-M   'P 1'
#
loop_
_entity.id
_entity.type
_entity.pdbx_description
1 polymer ?
#
loop_
_entity_poly.entity_id
_entity_poly.type
_entity_poly.pdbx_seq_one_letter_code
_entity_poly.pdbx_strand_id
1 'polypeptide(L)'
;MEKNSKIYNNPLIGKNKQYLQEIMDKIPEIMKIRYQSLRKISKYFEIFLGIRVSHQTIKNWSNKNHKETINNEEFEYSGYYVYDEQFLRLNGVRHYRLTLFDVILNVPVSERIVRRRILKNTKKFILDSTKNKPFICLTTDLFPMYRNVADEMGVTHQLCTFHLFQTINYKLKVHCRRNKINKKQREHIYENAQELKKLFQTKFNKRSNRTIQTIFTKLRIEK
;
A
#
# COMPACT_ATOMS: atom_id res chain seq x y z
N MET A 1 -8.60 -43.38 32.99
CA MET A 1 -8.54 -42.53 31.79
C MET A 1 -7.21 -41.80 31.78
N GLU A 2 -6.19 -42.39 31.22
CA GLU A 2 -4.87 -41.76 31.06
C GLU A 2 -4.93 -40.73 29.94
N LYS A 3 -4.70 -39.46 30.31
CA LYS A 3 -4.49 -38.41 29.32
C LYS A 3 -3.08 -38.57 28.75
N ASN A 4 -2.97 -39.26 27.61
CA ASN A 4 -1.77 -39.29 26.80
C ASN A 4 -1.46 -37.85 26.30
N SER A 5 -0.71 -37.10 27.09
CA SER A 5 -0.05 -35.88 26.63
C SER A 5 1.13 -36.31 25.75
N LYS A 6 0.94 -36.45 24.46
CA LYS A 6 2.05 -36.49 23.49
C LYS A 6 2.80 -35.20 23.63
N ILE A 7 3.87 -35.19 24.39
CA ILE A 7 4.85 -34.12 24.42
C ILE A 7 5.58 -34.21 23.07
N TYR A 8 5.20 -33.39 22.12
CA TYR A 8 5.99 -33.21 20.90
C TYR A 8 7.28 -32.54 21.32
N ASN A 9 8.38 -33.29 21.43
CA ASN A 9 9.72 -32.74 21.52
C ASN A 9 10.06 -32.07 20.18
N ASN A 10 9.59 -30.84 20.00
CA ASN A 10 9.98 -30.04 18.87
C ASN A 10 11.33 -29.37 19.20
N PRO A 11 12.42 -29.64 18.45
CA PRO A 11 13.74 -29.12 18.72
C PRO A 11 13.80 -27.58 18.64
N LEU A 12 12.79 -26.96 18.03
CA LEU A 12 12.65 -25.50 17.90
C LEU A 12 12.00 -24.83 19.13
N ILE A 13 11.59 -25.63 20.13
CA ILE A 13 11.00 -25.15 21.38
C ILE A 13 11.89 -25.62 22.53
N GLY A 14 12.51 -24.67 23.21
CA GLY A 14 13.31 -24.94 24.43
C GLY A 14 12.45 -25.23 25.66
N LYS A 15 13.09 -25.55 26.79
CA LYS A 15 12.44 -25.69 28.09
C LYS A 15 11.62 -24.43 28.41
N ASN A 16 10.45 -24.60 29.02
CA ASN A 16 9.52 -23.51 29.36
C ASN A 16 8.87 -22.80 28.15
N LYS A 17 8.72 -23.47 27.00
CA LYS A 17 8.15 -22.90 25.76
C LYS A 17 8.93 -21.68 25.23
N GLN A 18 10.22 -21.62 25.49
CA GLN A 18 11.11 -20.65 24.87
C GLN A 18 11.40 -21.07 23.44
N TYR A 19 11.11 -20.18 22.49
CA TYR A 19 11.42 -20.37 21.07
C TYR A 19 12.87 -20.00 20.82
N LEU A 20 13.51 -20.66 19.82
CA LEU A 20 14.86 -20.30 19.43
C LEU A 20 14.92 -18.85 18.96
N GLN A 21 15.93 -18.11 19.40
CA GLN A 21 16.13 -16.71 19.06
C GLN A 21 16.20 -16.52 17.55
N GLU A 22 16.84 -17.43 16.82
CA GLU A 22 16.91 -17.42 15.34
C GLU A 22 15.55 -17.35 14.65
N ILE A 23 14.54 -18.04 15.20
CA ILE A 23 13.17 -17.98 14.64
C ILE A 23 12.57 -16.60 14.88
N MET A 24 12.79 -16.06 16.09
CA MET A 24 12.26 -14.75 16.46
C MET A 24 12.87 -13.64 15.59
N ASP A 25 14.17 -13.74 15.32
CA ASP A 25 14.91 -12.75 14.53
C ASP A 25 14.52 -12.73 13.04
N LYS A 26 14.06 -13.87 12.51
CA LYS A 26 13.60 -13.97 11.11
C LYS A 26 12.16 -13.49 10.88
N ILE A 27 11.40 -13.21 11.94
CA ILE A 27 10.01 -12.74 11.80
C ILE A 27 9.89 -11.44 10.99
N PRO A 28 10.71 -10.40 11.20
CA PRO A 28 10.63 -9.17 10.42
C PRO A 28 10.88 -9.42 8.93
N GLU A 29 11.82 -10.29 8.58
CA GLU A 29 12.09 -10.66 7.18
C GLU A 29 10.90 -11.37 6.54
N ILE A 30 10.30 -12.35 7.23
CA ILE A 30 9.10 -13.06 6.76
C ILE A 30 7.96 -12.07 6.53
N MET A 31 7.79 -11.09 7.40
CA MET A 31 6.77 -10.05 7.26
C MET A 31 7.04 -9.14 6.05
N LYS A 32 8.31 -8.76 5.81
CA LYS A 32 8.72 -7.94 4.66
C LYS A 32 8.51 -8.67 3.32
N ILE A 33 8.96 -9.92 3.21
CA ILE A 33 8.98 -10.67 1.94
C ILE A 33 7.59 -10.87 1.35
N ARG A 34 6.54 -11.01 2.17
CA ARG A 34 5.22 -11.40 1.66
C ARG A 34 4.06 -10.52 2.11
N TYR A 35 4.28 -9.43 2.83
CA TYR A 35 3.19 -8.61 3.41
C TYR A 35 2.10 -9.45 4.09
N GLN A 36 2.51 -10.53 4.77
CA GLN A 36 1.58 -11.49 5.35
C GLN A 36 0.98 -10.94 6.65
N SER A 37 -0.31 -11.18 6.85
CA SER A 37 -0.92 -10.86 8.12
C SER A 37 -0.33 -11.74 9.24
N LEU A 38 -0.24 -11.20 10.46
CA LEU A 38 0.28 -11.92 11.63
C LEU A 38 -0.44 -13.25 11.88
N ARG A 39 -1.74 -13.34 11.54
CA ARG A 39 -2.52 -14.59 11.63
C ARG A 39 -2.08 -15.61 10.61
N LYS A 40 -1.71 -15.21 9.40
CA LYS A 40 -1.18 -16.12 8.38
C LYS A 40 0.20 -16.64 8.77
N ILE A 41 1.05 -15.77 9.32
CA ILE A 41 2.38 -16.17 9.83
C ILE A 41 2.20 -17.17 10.97
N SER A 42 1.30 -16.94 11.92
CA SER A 42 0.96 -17.89 12.98
C SER A 42 0.56 -19.26 12.42
N LYS A 43 -0.25 -19.27 11.35
CA LYS A 43 -0.66 -20.50 10.69
C LYS A 43 0.48 -21.20 9.95
N TYR A 44 1.41 -20.46 9.36
CA TYR A 44 2.62 -21.03 8.77
C TYR A 44 3.52 -21.68 9.80
N PHE A 45 3.71 -21.08 10.98
CA PHE A 45 4.45 -21.72 12.06
C PHE A 45 3.82 -23.03 12.51
N GLU A 46 2.48 -23.08 12.60
CA GLU A 46 1.77 -24.30 12.94
C GLU A 46 1.94 -25.38 11.87
N ILE A 47 1.80 -25.05 10.59
CA ILE A 47 1.83 -26.01 9.47
C ILE A 47 3.26 -26.49 9.18
N PHE A 48 4.22 -25.58 9.07
CA PHE A 48 5.57 -25.91 8.58
C PHE A 48 6.56 -26.26 9.68
N LEU A 49 6.37 -25.68 10.88
CA LEU A 49 7.28 -25.89 12.00
C LEU A 49 6.64 -26.70 13.13
N GLY A 50 5.36 -27.02 13.07
CA GLY A 50 4.62 -27.68 14.14
C GLY A 50 4.53 -26.85 15.42
N ILE A 51 4.74 -25.55 15.34
CA ILE A 51 4.80 -24.63 16.49
C ILE A 51 3.55 -23.77 16.54
N ARG A 52 2.80 -23.82 17.63
CA ARG A 52 1.65 -22.93 17.87
C ARG A 52 2.10 -21.65 18.55
N VAL A 53 2.19 -20.59 17.76
CA VAL A 53 2.51 -19.23 18.22
C VAL A 53 1.33 -18.31 18.01
N SER A 54 0.94 -17.57 19.04
CA SER A 54 -0.14 -16.58 18.88
C SER A 54 0.30 -15.42 17.98
N HIS A 55 -0.62 -14.87 17.22
CA HIS A 55 -0.33 -13.67 16.40
C HIS A 55 0.13 -12.48 17.26
N GLN A 56 -0.27 -12.42 18.53
CA GLN A 56 0.20 -11.39 19.46
C GLN A 56 1.67 -11.60 19.85
N THR A 57 2.10 -12.84 20.04
CA THR A 57 3.51 -13.17 20.29
C THR A 57 4.37 -12.77 19.08
N ILE A 58 3.93 -13.09 17.87
CA ILE A 58 4.61 -12.70 16.62
C ILE A 58 4.72 -11.17 16.51
N LYS A 59 3.65 -10.44 16.87
CA LYS A 59 3.66 -8.98 16.92
C LYS A 59 4.70 -8.44 17.93
N ASN A 60 4.78 -9.05 19.08
CA ASN A 60 5.75 -8.64 20.12
C ASN A 60 7.19 -8.85 19.64
N TRP A 61 7.47 -9.98 18.98
CA TRP A 61 8.78 -10.25 18.39
C TRP A 61 9.13 -9.25 17.29
N SER A 62 8.21 -8.99 16.38
CA SER A 62 8.39 -7.98 15.33
C SER A 62 8.71 -6.60 15.90
N ASN A 63 7.98 -6.17 16.93
CA ASN A 63 8.18 -4.86 17.54
C ASN A 63 9.54 -4.74 18.27
N LYS A 64 10.03 -5.83 18.88
CA LYS A 64 11.33 -5.83 19.58
C LYS A 64 12.47 -5.64 18.58
N ASN A 65 12.43 -6.33 17.46
CA ASN A 65 13.49 -6.29 16.45
C ASN A 65 13.42 -5.05 15.54
N HIS A 66 12.23 -4.42 15.41
CA HIS A 66 12.05 -3.25 14.54
C HIS A 66 12.78 -1.99 15.03
N LYS A 67 13.06 -1.88 16.32
CA LYS A 67 13.79 -0.72 16.86
C LYS A 67 15.26 -0.69 16.49
N GLU A 68 15.85 -1.84 16.20
CA GLU A 68 17.28 -1.95 15.89
C GLU A 68 17.60 -1.81 14.39
N THR A 69 16.65 -2.16 13.52
CA THR A 69 16.90 -2.23 12.06
C THR A 69 16.71 -0.88 11.34
N ILE A 70 15.94 0.05 11.89
CA ILE A 70 15.58 1.31 11.20
C ILE A 70 16.72 2.34 11.21
N ASN A 71 17.70 2.22 12.12
CA ASN A 71 18.68 3.28 12.36
C ASN A 71 19.97 3.18 11.54
N ASN A 72 20.22 2.14 10.75
CA ASN A 72 21.53 1.86 10.16
C ASN A 72 21.56 1.62 8.64
N GLU A 73 20.45 1.70 7.93
CA GLU A 73 20.48 1.56 6.46
C GLU A 73 20.49 2.95 5.80
N GLU A 74 21.65 3.35 5.27
CA GLU A 74 21.75 4.46 4.32
C GLU A 74 21.22 4.00 2.97
N PHE A 75 20.07 4.54 2.56
CA PHE A 75 19.49 4.26 1.26
C PHE A 75 19.90 5.34 0.25
N GLU A 76 20.45 4.92 -0.90
CA GLU A 76 20.52 5.78 -2.08
C GLU A 76 19.12 5.86 -2.72
N TYR A 77 18.35 6.86 -2.32
CA TYR A 77 16.98 7.03 -2.79
C TYR A 77 16.92 7.28 -4.29
N SER A 78 15.89 6.72 -4.94
CA SER A 78 15.74 6.75 -6.40
C SER A 78 15.26 8.10 -6.97
N GLY A 79 14.62 8.93 -6.16
CA GLY A 79 13.97 10.15 -6.60
C GLY A 79 12.56 9.98 -7.16
N TYR A 80 12.03 8.77 -7.22
CA TYR A 80 10.66 8.48 -7.65
C TYR A 80 9.79 8.14 -6.45
N TYR A 81 8.98 9.08 -6.00
CA TYR A 81 8.22 8.94 -4.77
C TYR A 81 6.72 8.89 -4.98
N VAL A 82 6.05 8.10 -4.15
CA VAL A 82 4.59 8.13 -3.97
C VAL A 82 4.27 8.79 -2.65
N TYR A 83 3.41 9.78 -2.69
CA TYR A 83 2.82 10.40 -1.51
C TYR A 83 1.39 9.90 -1.33
N ASP A 84 1.05 9.48 -0.12
CA ASP A 84 -0.30 9.04 0.26
C ASP A 84 -0.66 9.52 1.67
N GLU A 85 -1.96 9.67 1.90
CA GLU A 85 -2.52 10.10 3.19
C GLU A 85 -3.52 9.08 3.71
N GLN A 86 -3.22 8.53 4.87
CA GLN A 86 -4.11 7.62 5.55
C GLN A 86 -4.83 8.30 6.72
N PHE A 87 -6.16 8.17 6.74
CA PHE A 87 -6.96 8.58 7.87
C PHE A 87 -6.79 7.63 9.06
N LEU A 88 -6.54 8.19 10.26
CA LEU A 88 -6.40 7.47 11.51
C LEU A 88 -7.32 8.06 12.58
N ARG A 89 -7.71 7.24 13.55
CA ARG A 89 -8.29 7.69 14.82
C ARG A 89 -7.35 7.32 15.96
N LEU A 90 -6.82 8.32 16.63
CA LEU A 90 -5.98 8.17 17.82
C LEU A 90 -6.74 8.73 19.00
N ASN A 91 -7.01 7.89 20.01
CA ASN A 91 -7.81 8.26 21.19
C ASN A 91 -9.14 8.97 20.84
N GLY A 92 -9.85 8.45 19.82
CA GLY A 92 -11.13 9.02 19.35
C GLY A 92 -10.98 10.25 18.45
N VAL A 93 -9.81 10.87 18.37
CA VAL A 93 -9.54 12.09 17.60
C VAL A 93 -9.04 11.75 16.20
N ARG A 94 -9.53 12.49 15.21
CA ARG A 94 -9.14 12.35 13.80
C ARG A 94 -7.72 12.86 13.56
N HIS A 95 -6.89 12.02 12.93
CA HIS A 95 -5.54 12.33 12.49
C HIS A 95 -5.32 11.83 11.07
N TYR A 96 -4.25 12.31 10.43
CA TYR A 96 -3.81 11.85 9.13
C TYR A 96 -2.34 11.42 9.23
N ARG A 97 -2.06 10.22 8.72
CA ARG A 97 -0.71 9.75 8.52
C ARG A 97 -0.29 10.10 7.10
N LEU A 98 0.67 10.99 6.99
CA LEU A 98 1.33 11.34 5.73
C LEU A 98 2.45 10.34 5.51
N THR A 99 2.54 9.75 4.34
CA THR A 99 3.58 8.78 3.99
C THR A 99 4.21 9.17 2.66
N LEU A 100 5.54 9.20 2.62
CA LEU A 100 6.31 9.28 1.40
C LEU A 100 7.06 7.97 1.21
N PHE A 101 6.96 7.37 0.02
CA PHE A 101 7.47 6.03 -0.27
C PHE A 101 8.29 6.05 -1.56
N ASP A 102 9.48 5.45 -1.56
CA ASP A 102 10.30 5.26 -2.76
C ASP A 102 9.82 4.00 -3.48
N VAL A 103 9.29 4.18 -4.71
CA VAL A 103 8.67 3.08 -5.46
C VAL A 103 9.68 2.15 -6.11
N ILE A 104 10.88 2.61 -6.37
CA ILE A 104 11.94 1.80 -6.99
C ILE A 104 12.59 0.91 -5.95
N LEU A 105 12.95 1.49 -4.80
CA LEU A 105 13.55 0.77 -3.69
C LEU A 105 12.52 -0.04 -2.87
N ASN A 106 11.23 0.31 -3.01
CA ASN A 106 10.14 -0.30 -2.23
C ASN A 106 10.31 -0.10 -0.71
N VAL A 107 10.72 1.10 -0.31
CA VAL A 107 10.95 1.48 1.10
C VAL A 107 10.23 2.77 1.47
N PRO A 108 9.77 2.92 2.72
CA PRO A 108 9.27 4.20 3.21
C PRO A 108 10.44 5.19 3.35
N VAL A 109 10.24 6.41 2.83
CA VAL A 109 11.20 7.52 2.96
C VAL A 109 10.96 8.27 4.26
N SER A 110 9.69 8.55 4.57
CA SER A 110 9.29 9.28 5.77
C SER A 110 7.80 9.09 6.06
N GLU A 111 7.46 9.20 7.34
CA GLU A 111 6.09 9.21 7.82
C GLU A 111 5.90 10.31 8.86
N ARG A 112 4.72 10.93 8.87
CA ARG A 112 4.34 11.95 9.86
C ARG A 112 2.86 11.87 10.18
N ILE A 113 2.50 11.94 11.45
CA ILE A 113 1.11 12.05 11.88
C ILE A 113 0.78 13.53 12.12
N VAL A 114 -0.29 14.00 11.47
CA VAL A 114 -0.78 15.38 11.61
C VAL A 114 -2.26 15.40 12.00
N ARG A 115 -2.67 16.42 12.71
CA ARG A 115 -4.06 16.56 13.15
C ARG A 115 -4.99 17.06 12.05
N ARG A 116 -4.47 17.83 11.09
CA ARG A 116 -5.25 18.43 10.01
C ARG A 116 -4.57 18.22 8.65
N ARG A 117 -5.38 17.87 7.65
CA ARG A 117 -4.97 17.80 6.25
C ARG A 117 -4.97 19.22 5.68
N ILE A 118 -3.83 19.87 5.68
CA ILE A 118 -3.64 21.23 5.13
C ILE A 118 -2.51 21.14 4.11
N LEU A 119 -2.71 21.72 2.92
CA LEU A 119 -1.72 21.68 1.83
C LEU A 119 -0.33 22.16 2.25
N LYS A 120 -0.27 23.22 3.09
CA LYS A 120 0.98 23.73 3.67
C LYS A 120 1.75 22.66 4.45
N ASN A 121 1.03 21.80 5.20
CA ASN A 121 1.64 20.72 5.97
C ASN A 121 2.16 19.60 5.05
N THR A 122 1.41 19.28 4.01
CA THR A 122 1.81 18.30 2.98
C THR A 122 3.08 18.76 2.27
N LYS A 123 3.09 20.01 1.77
CA LYS A 123 4.25 20.58 1.10
C LYS A 123 5.48 20.56 2.01
N LYS A 124 5.33 21.05 3.26
CA LYS A 124 6.42 21.04 4.25
C LYS A 124 6.90 19.60 4.51
N PHE A 125 5.99 18.64 4.67
CA PHE A 125 6.34 17.24 4.90
C PHE A 125 7.17 16.67 3.74
N ILE A 126 6.75 16.91 2.48
CA ILE A 126 7.45 16.40 1.30
C ILE A 126 8.84 17.04 1.21
N LEU A 127 8.95 18.37 1.36
CA LEU A 127 10.23 19.10 1.35
C LEU A 127 11.20 18.59 2.43
N ASP A 128 10.71 18.45 3.67
CA ASP A 128 11.50 17.94 4.80
C ASP A 128 12.00 16.50 4.51
N SER A 129 11.14 15.68 3.91
CA SER A 129 11.42 14.27 3.64
C SER A 129 12.37 14.04 2.48
N THR A 130 12.39 14.95 1.50
CA THR A 130 13.24 14.86 0.29
C THR A 130 14.50 15.73 0.38
N LYS A 131 14.71 16.40 1.49
CA LYS A 131 15.91 17.22 1.71
C LYS A 131 17.18 16.37 1.53
N ASN A 132 18.11 16.84 0.72
CA ASN A 132 19.36 16.15 0.37
C ASN A 132 19.17 14.77 -0.30
N LYS A 133 18.01 14.54 -0.92
CA LYS A 133 17.72 13.33 -1.69
C LYS A 133 17.36 13.69 -3.13
N PRO A 134 17.63 12.80 -4.10
CA PRO A 134 17.11 12.99 -5.47
C PRO A 134 15.61 13.17 -5.44
N PHE A 135 15.06 14.06 -6.29
CA PHE A 135 13.61 14.23 -6.39
C PHE A 135 13.24 14.49 -7.85
N ILE A 136 12.78 13.46 -8.55
CA ILE A 136 12.53 13.45 -9.99
C ILE A 136 11.03 13.46 -10.27
N CYS A 137 10.29 12.60 -9.56
CA CYS A 137 8.87 12.40 -9.82
C CYS A 137 8.08 12.24 -8.50
N LEU A 138 6.94 12.90 -8.43
CA LEU A 138 5.98 12.77 -7.34
C LEU A 138 4.67 12.16 -7.86
N THR A 139 4.34 10.97 -7.40
CA THR A 139 3.06 10.33 -7.66
C THR A 139 2.10 10.59 -6.49
N THR A 140 0.89 11.08 -6.77
CA THR A 140 -0.12 11.37 -5.74
C THR A 140 -1.49 10.83 -6.15
N ASP A 141 -2.47 10.92 -5.25
CA ASP A 141 -3.87 10.72 -5.58
C ASP A 141 -4.40 11.80 -6.58
N LEU A 142 -5.70 11.75 -6.87
CA LEU A 142 -6.35 12.66 -7.82
C LEU A 142 -6.69 14.04 -7.25
N PHE A 143 -6.19 14.40 -6.06
CA PHE A 143 -6.49 15.72 -5.48
C PHE A 143 -5.76 16.83 -6.26
N PRO A 144 -6.49 17.76 -6.90
CA PRO A 144 -5.90 18.70 -7.88
C PRO A 144 -4.76 19.54 -7.33
N MET A 145 -4.78 19.86 -6.03
CA MET A 145 -3.78 20.73 -5.40
C MET A 145 -2.37 20.13 -5.35
N TYR A 146 -2.23 18.80 -5.45
CA TYR A 146 -0.90 18.18 -5.46
C TYR A 146 -0.10 18.45 -6.72
N ARG A 147 -0.78 18.74 -7.83
CA ARG A 147 -0.10 19.22 -9.05
C ARG A 147 0.67 20.51 -8.77
N ASN A 148 0.03 21.48 -8.12
CA ASN A 148 0.67 22.74 -7.78
C ASN A 148 1.89 22.52 -6.86
N VAL A 149 1.80 21.54 -5.94
CA VAL A 149 2.94 21.19 -5.07
C VAL A 149 4.12 20.66 -5.88
N ALA A 150 3.87 19.77 -6.85
CA ALA A 150 4.92 19.22 -7.71
C ALA A 150 5.52 20.29 -8.63
N ASP A 151 4.67 21.14 -9.24
CA ASP A 151 5.09 22.26 -10.09
C ASP A 151 5.97 23.25 -9.33
N GLU A 152 5.60 23.62 -8.10
CA GLU A 152 6.40 24.50 -7.24
C GLU A 152 7.74 23.87 -6.81
N MET A 153 7.83 22.54 -6.77
CA MET A 153 9.07 21.80 -6.47
C MET A 153 9.91 21.52 -7.71
N GLY A 154 9.41 21.85 -8.91
CA GLY A 154 10.10 21.61 -10.18
C GLY A 154 10.23 20.14 -10.54
N VAL A 155 9.33 19.28 -10.05
CA VAL A 155 9.38 17.83 -10.28
C VAL A 155 8.21 17.35 -11.16
N THR A 156 8.41 16.23 -11.85
CA THR A 156 7.34 15.63 -12.65
C THR A 156 6.20 15.15 -11.73
N HIS A 157 4.96 15.53 -12.05
CA HIS A 157 3.78 15.04 -11.34
C HIS A 157 3.14 13.88 -12.07
N GLN A 158 2.90 12.79 -11.36
CA GLN A 158 2.18 11.61 -11.86
C GLN A 158 0.93 11.34 -11.00
N LEU A 159 -0.18 11.03 -11.65
CA LEU A 159 -1.39 10.60 -10.94
C LEU A 159 -1.32 9.09 -10.64
N CYS A 160 -1.70 8.72 -9.43
CA CYS A 160 -1.76 7.33 -9.01
C CYS A 160 -2.87 6.58 -9.75
N THR A 161 -2.51 5.60 -10.58
CA THR A 161 -3.45 4.78 -11.35
C THR A 161 -4.38 3.96 -10.45
N PHE A 162 -3.93 3.55 -9.28
CA PHE A 162 -4.78 2.86 -8.30
C PHE A 162 -5.95 3.74 -7.84
N HIS A 163 -5.68 4.98 -7.43
CA HIS A 163 -6.73 5.94 -7.04
C HIS A 163 -7.63 6.34 -8.21
N LEU A 164 -7.07 6.43 -9.42
CA LEU A 164 -7.85 6.64 -10.63
C LEU A 164 -8.87 5.52 -10.82
N PHE A 165 -8.44 4.27 -10.73
CA PHE A 165 -9.33 3.11 -10.87
C PHE A 165 -10.38 3.00 -9.77
N GLN A 166 -10.02 3.33 -8.54
CA GLN A 166 -10.99 3.42 -7.45
C GLN A 166 -12.06 4.48 -7.75
N THR A 167 -11.64 5.65 -8.22
CA THR A 167 -12.55 6.76 -8.58
C THR A 167 -13.48 6.37 -9.72
N ILE A 168 -12.97 5.73 -10.77
CA ILE A 168 -13.77 5.21 -11.87
C ILE A 168 -14.83 4.24 -11.35
N ASN A 169 -14.42 3.23 -10.57
CA ASN A 169 -15.32 2.24 -10.00
C ASN A 169 -16.42 2.87 -9.13
N TYR A 170 -16.03 3.83 -8.30
CA TYR A 170 -16.98 4.54 -7.44
C TYR A 170 -18.00 5.33 -8.26
N LYS A 171 -17.56 6.10 -9.27
CA LYS A 171 -18.43 6.88 -10.15
C LYS A 171 -19.38 5.98 -10.94
N LEU A 172 -18.90 4.86 -11.47
CA LEU A 172 -19.74 3.88 -12.16
C LEU A 172 -20.81 3.29 -11.23
N LYS A 173 -20.42 2.92 -10.02
CA LYS A 173 -21.37 2.40 -9.02
C LYS A 173 -22.45 3.41 -8.68
N VAL A 174 -22.09 4.68 -8.50
CA VAL A 174 -23.03 5.78 -8.22
C VAL A 174 -23.95 6.01 -9.44
N HIS A 175 -23.40 6.05 -10.65
CA HIS A 175 -24.15 6.21 -11.90
C HIS A 175 -25.19 5.11 -12.08
N CYS A 176 -24.77 3.84 -11.97
CA CYS A 176 -25.67 2.70 -12.10
C CYS A 176 -26.80 2.71 -11.05
N ARG A 177 -26.52 3.16 -9.82
CA ARG A 177 -27.53 3.28 -8.77
C ARG A 177 -28.52 4.40 -9.05
N ARG A 178 -28.04 5.60 -9.42
CA ARG A 178 -28.87 6.77 -9.69
C ARG A 178 -29.82 6.56 -10.86
N ASN A 179 -29.33 5.93 -11.92
CA ASN A 179 -30.09 5.69 -13.14
C ASN A 179 -30.84 4.35 -13.14
N LYS A 180 -30.86 3.64 -12.02
CA LYS A 180 -31.55 2.33 -11.87
C LYS A 180 -31.16 1.35 -13.00
N ILE A 181 -29.90 1.35 -13.42
CA ILE A 181 -29.37 0.54 -14.51
C ILE A 181 -29.61 -0.95 -14.20
N ASN A 182 -30.18 -1.69 -15.15
CA ASN A 182 -30.43 -3.13 -14.99
C ASN A 182 -29.11 -3.93 -14.99
N LYS A 183 -29.17 -5.21 -14.59
CA LYS A 183 -27.99 -6.07 -14.41
C LYS A 183 -27.18 -6.20 -15.71
N LYS A 184 -27.82 -6.46 -16.85
CA LYS A 184 -27.16 -6.67 -18.15
C LYS A 184 -26.41 -5.41 -18.63
N GLN A 185 -27.08 -4.25 -18.56
CA GLN A 185 -26.46 -2.97 -18.90
C GLN A 185 -25.28 -2.64 -17.96
N ARG A 186 -25.40 -2.98 -16.68
CA ARG A 186 -24.33 -2.77 -15.71
C ARG A 186 -23.10 -3.61 -16.04
N GLU A 187 -23.27 -4.87 -16.38
CA GLU A 187 -22.19 -5.76 -16.81
C GLU A 187 -21.43 -5.15 -17.99
N HIS A 188 -22.14 -4.72 -19.03
CA HIS A 188 -21.53 -4.08 -20.19
C HIS A 188 -20.75 -2.79 -19.84
N ILE A 189 -21.31 -1.92 -18.97
CA ILE A 189 -20.61 -0.72 -18.50
C ILE A 189 -19.30 -1.08 -17.76
N TYR A 190 -19.32 -2.12 -16.93
CA TYR A 190 -18.12 -2.56 -16.21
C TYR A 190 -17.08 -3.20 -17.13
N GLU A 191 -17.49 -3.94 -18.17
CA GLU A 191 -16.60 -4.49 -19.20
C GLU A 191 -15.88 -3.37 -19.96
N ASN A 192 -16.61 -2.36 -20.44
CA ASN A 192 -16.01 -1.18 -21.07
C ASN A 192 -15.04 -0.44 -20.16
N ALA A 193 -15.35 -0.34 -18.85
CA ALA A 193 -14.44 0.25 -17.87
C ALA A 193 -13.18 -0.59 -17.65
N GLN A 194 -13.27 -1.91 -17.76
CA GLN A 194 -12.09 -2.79 -17.68
C GLN A 194 -11.18 -2.62 -18.89
N GLU A 195 -11.72 -2.50 -20.08
CA GLU A 195 -10.91 -2.19 -21.28
C GLU A 195 -10.17 -0.85 -21.13
N LEU A 196 -10.86 0.18 -20.62
CA LEU A 196 -10.25 1.47 -20.36
C LEU A 196 -9.10 1.39 -19.34
N LYS A 197 -9.26 0.57 -18.30
CA LYS A 197 -8.19 0.35 -17.30
C LYS A 197 -6.97 -0.34 -17.89
N LYS A 198 -7.15 -1.29 -18.81
CA LYS A 198 -6.05 -1.97 -19.50
C LYS A 198 -5.15 -0.98 -20.25
N LEU A 199 -5.72 0.09 -20.83
CA LEU A 199 -4.94 1.12 -21.50
C LEU A 199 -3.94 1.84 -20.59
N PHE A 200 -4.32 2.08 -19.33
CA PHE A 200 -3.43 2.71 -18.35
C PHE A 200 -2.36 1.76 -17.78
N GLN A 201 -2.51 0.45 -18.01
CA GLN A 201 -1.57 -0.58 -17.57
C GLN A 201 -0.57 -0.96 -18.65
N THR A 202 -0.84 -0.64 -19.92
CA THR A 202 0.09 -0.90 -21.03
C THR A 202 1.13 0.20 -21.12
N LYS A 203 2.40 -0.17 -21.39
CA LYS A 203 3.46 0.80 -21.67
C LYS A 203 3.02 1.73 -22.79
N PHE A 204 3.17 3.03 -22.56
CA PHE A 204 2.75 4.08 -23.50
C PHE A 204 3.51 3.91 -24.84
N ASN A 205 2.83 3.34 -25.85
CA ASN A 205 3.31 3.28 -27.22
C ASN A 205 2.49 4.26 -28.07
N LYS A 206 3.08 4.85 -29.13
CA LYS A 206 2.37 5.75 -30.10
C LYS A 206 1.05 5.18 -30.63
N ARG A 207 0.87 3.84 -30.61
CA ARG A 207 -0.39 3.15 -30.95
C ARG A 207 -1.51 3.34 -29.91
N SER A 208 -1.18 3.68 -28.66
CA SER A 208 -2.17 3.84 -27.58
C SER A 208 -3.10 5.04 -27.81
N ASN A 209 -2.65 6.10 -28.46
CA ASN A 209 -3.47 7.29 -28.72
C ASN A 209 -4.65 7.01 -29.66
N ARG A 210 -4.48 6.16 -30.69
CA ARG A 210 -5.58 5.74 -31.57
C ARG A 210 -6.60 4.89 -30.81
N THR A 211 -6.15 3.98 -29.98
CA THR A 211 -7.01 3.10 -29.17
C THR A 211 -7.82 3.90 -28.14
N ILE A 212 -7.19 4.89 -27.49
CA ILE A 212 -7.88 5.81 -26.57
C ILE A 212 -8.99 6.59 -27.29
N GLN A 213 -8.69 7.18 -28.44
CA GLN A 213 -9.70 7.90 -29.25
C GLN A 213 -10.85 7.00 -29.69
N THR A 214 -10.55 5.77 -30.13
CA THR A 214 -11.57 4.80 -30.55
C THR A 214 -12.51 4.42 -29.40
N ILE A 215 -11.98 4.23 -28.19
CA ILE A 215 -12.81 3.92 -27.00
C ILE A 215 -13.66 5.13 -26.60
N PHE A 216 -13.09 6.35 -26.60
CA PHE A 216 -13.88 7.56 -26.33
C PHE A 216 -14.97 7.79 -27.38
N THR A 217 -14.72 7.45 -28.63
CA THR A 217 -15.74 7.54 -29.71
C THR A 217 -16.86 6.53 -29.50
N LYS A 218 -16.53 5.28 -29.15
CA LYS A 218 -17.52 4.24 -28.80
C LYS A 218 -18.39 4.66 -27.60
N LEU A 219 -17.77 5.21 -26.53
CA LEU A 219 -18.51 5.69 -25.35
C LEU A 219 -19.41 6.91 -25.62
N ARG A 220 -19.17 7.67 -26.70
CA ARG A 220 -20.04 8.80 -27.14
C ARG A 220 -21.24 8.37 -27.98
N ILE A 221 -21.18 7.24 -28.65
CA ILE A 221 -22.23 6.76 -29.56
C ILE A 221 -23.40 6.12 -28.81
N GLU A 222 -23.23 5.77 -27.53
CA GLU A 222 -24.28 5.15 -26.68
C GLU A 222 -25.05 6.19 -25.81
N LYS A 223 -25.23 7.42 -26.32
CA LYS A 223 -26.18 8.40 -25.80
C LYS A 223 -27.42 8.33 -26.69
#